data_ea5a1054069391eae5757df83c8b2e87
#
_entry.id   ea5a1054069391eae5757df83c8b2e87
#
_cell.length_a   1.000
_cell.length_b   1.000
_cell.length_c   1.000
_cell.angle_alpha   90.00
_cell.angle_beta   90.00
_cell.angle_gamma   90.00
#
_symmetry.space_group_name_H-M   'P 1'
#
loop_
_entity.id
_entity.type
_entity.pdbx_description
1 polymer ?
#
loop_
_entity_poly.entity_id
_entity_poly.type
_entity_poly.pdbx_seq_one_letter_code
_entity_poly.pdbx_strand_id
1 'polypeptide(L)'
;MRIATRPDRRLLTLIIVSALVAGCGGEDASAPIRRLASLTRISGDQLAGTAGVALAESPIVEARDEHGAPMAGVSVRFTITGGGGALSDTSVMTGADGRASTAWLLGPDAAAAQSLRAAAGTIAADFTATASAPQAGQTYVGRNGYIEYIAGDLPIIITAPHGGALEPAELPDRTGVDVTTLRDTNTEELARTIGNVFADHAGGRPHIIIVRLRRTKIDANRELVEATKGNRLAGRAWIEFHSFTEAAKRAAMDQHGTGLYIDLHGHGHPIPRLELGYLLTSGALALPDATMDAAGHEDQSAIRTLSQASPASFAEILRGPTSLGALFEAEGFPSVPSVSSPSPGVAEYFNGGYNTDRHGSRHGGPISGVQIEANFTGVRDGQASWERFAGALVTVIAEYMAAHAPSPASTRRPVPATAP
;
A
#
# COMPACT_ATOMS: atom_id res chain seq x y z
N MET A 1 -62.15 -39.89 24.20
CA MET A 1 -62.39 -41.27 24.60
C MET A 1 -61.13 -41.72 25.33
N ARG A 2 -61.13 -41.55 26.63
CA ARG A 2 -60.98 -42.53 27.72
C ARG A 2 -60.18 -43.77 27.27
N ILE A 3 -59.11 -44.22 27.90
CA ILE A 3 -59.05 -44.77 29.29
C ILE A 3 -57.55 -44.75 29.74
N ALA A 4 -57.39 -44.44 31.03
CA ALA A 4 -56.22 -44.63 31.85
C ALA A 4 -56.03 -46.07 32.34
N THR A 5 -54.80 -46.51 32.64
CA THR A 5 -54.52 -47.41 33.75
C THR A 5 -53.10 -47.27 34.28
N ARG A 6 -52.98 -46.95 35.58
CA ARG A 6 -51.88 -47.23 36.52
C ARG A 6 -52.16 -48.54 37.21
N PRO A 7 -51.32 -49.05 38.12
CA PRO A 7 -49.90 -49.09 38.40
C PRO A 7 -49.33 -50.46 38.69
N ASP A 8 -48.04 -50.67 38.86
CA ASP A 8 -47.60 -51.66 39.85
C ASP A 8 -46.27 -51.24 40.54
N ARG A 9 -46.38 -51.22 41.88
CA ARG A 9 -45.29 -51.01 42.84
C ARG A 9 -44.57 -52.32 43.02
N ARG A 10 -43.24 -52.38 42.85
CA ARG A 10 -42.45 -53.46 43.52
C ARG A 10 -41.36 -52.77 44.34
N LEU A 11 -41.47 -52.96 45.65
CA LEU A 11 -40.45 -52.77 46.64
C LEU A 11 -39.21 -53.58 46.27
N LEU A 12 -38.03 -52.90 46.28
CA LEU A 12 -36.75 -53.61 46.33
C LEU A 12 -35.89 -53.04 47.43
N THR A 13 -35.49 -53.90 48.29
CA THR A 13 -34.79 -53.79 49.55
C THR A 13 -33.43 -53.09 49.36
N LEU A 14 -33.18 -52.06 50.20
CA LEU A 14 -31.94 -51.39 50.30
C LEU A 14 -30.90 -52.22 51.07
N ILE A 15 -29.86 -52.70 50.41
CA ILE A 15 -28.69 -53.26 51.11
C ILE A 15 -27.63 -52.13 51.11
N ILE A 16 -27.35 -51.58 52.31
CA ILE A 16 -26.29 -50.64 52.54
C ILE A 16 -25.00 -51.44 52.71
N VAL A 17 -24.11 -51.39 51.69
CA VAL A 17 -22.73 -51.82 51.80
C VAL A 17 -21.90 -50.58 52.08
N SER A 18 -21.46 -50.41 53.33
CA SER A 18 -20.49 -49.40 53.74
C SER A 18 -19.11 -49.78 53.19
N ALA A 19 -18.71 -49.18 52.06
CA ALA A 19 -17.34 -49.23 51.60
C ALA A 19 -16.56 -48.08 52.28
N LEU A 20 -15.63 -48.43 53.13
CA LEU A 20 -14.59 -47.48 53.59
C LEU A 20 -13.74 -47.12 52.37
N VAL A 21 -13.90 -45.92 51.82
CA VAL A 21 -12.97 -45.35 50.90
C VAL A 21 -11.86 -44.69 51.75
N ALA A 22 -10.72 -45.36 51.82
CA ALA A 22 -9.49 -44.71 52.27
C ALA A 22 -9.16 -43.61 51.27
N GLY A 23 -9.41 -42.35 51.65
CA GLY A 23 -9.02 -41.16 50.90
C GLY A 23 -7.51 -41.07 50.89
N CYS A 24 -6.87 -41.47 49.82
CA CYS A 24 -5.55 -40.90 49.50
C CYS A 24 -5.77 -39.45 49.13
N GLY A 25 -5.47 -38.54 50.06
CA GLY A 25 -5.29 -37.13 49.79
C GLY A 25 -4.07 -36.98 48.86
N GLY A 26 -4.34 -36.99 47.56
CA GLY A 26 -3.39 -36.42 46.61
C GLY A 26 -3.50 -34.91 46.78
N GLU A 27 -2.55 -34.31 47.46
CA GLU A 27 -2.30 -32.87 47.27
C GLU A 27 -2.19 -32.64 45.78
N ASP A 28 -3.12 -31.94 45.16
CA ASP A 28 -2.92 -31.30 43.86
C ASP A 28 -1.74 -30.36 44.04
N ALA A 29 -0.55 -30.86 43.82
CA ALA A 29 0.65 -30.04 43.72
C ALA A 29 0.37 -29.08 42.55
N SER A 30 -0.11 -27.88 42.86
CA SER A 30 -0.26 -26.83 41.86
C SER A 30 1.09 -26.72 41.17
N ALA A 31 1.10 -26.91 39.85
CA ALA A 31 2.33 -26.84 39.08
C ALA A 31 3.06 -25.54 39.47
N PRO A 32 4.37 -25.58 39.77
CA PRO A 32 5.10 -24.40 40.22
C PRO A 32 4.91 -23.26 39.24
N ILE A 33 4.58 -22.09 39.77
CA ILE A 33 4.38 -20.87 38.98
C ILE A 33 5.73 -20.55 38.32
N ARG A 34 5.84 -20.86 37.03
CA ARG A 34 7.03 -20.57 36.23
C ARG A 34 7.09 -19.08 35.94
N ARG A 35 8.25 -18.47 36.15
CA ARG A 35 8.46 -17.03 35.90
C ARG A 35 9.36 -16.86 34.69
N LEU A 36 8.98 -15.90 33.82
CA LEU A 36 9.81 -15.51 32.70
C LEU A 36 11.13 -14.92 33.22
N ALA A 37 12.27 -15.53 32.87
CA ALA A 37 13.60 -15.07 33.25
C ALA A 37 14.37 -14.44 32.10
N SER A 38 14.13 -14.90 30.86
CA SER A 38 14.82 -14.35 29.70
C SER A 38 13.97 -14.37 28.44
N LEU A 39 14.26 -13.42 27.55
CA LEU A 39 13.76 -13.34 26.18
C LEU A 39 14.98 -13.13 25.27
N THR A 40 15.38 -14.17 24.54
CA THR A 40 16.61 -14.16 23.75
C THR A 40 16.32 -14.18 22.26
N ARG A 41 17.16 -13.50 21.47
CA ARG A 41 17.09 -13.58 20.01
C ARG A 41 17.56 -14.96 19.53
N ILE A 42 16.80 -15.58 18.63
CA ILE A 42 17.16 -16.86 18.00
C ILE A 42 17.63 -16.62 16.57
N SER A 43 16.95 -15.72 15.83
CA SER A 43 17.33 -15.34 14.46
C SER A 43 16.76 -13.96 14.13
N GLY A 44 17.15 -13.42 12.97
CA GLY A 44 16.54 -12.21 12.42
C GLY A 44 17.13 -10.91 12.95
N ASP A 45 18.35 -10.92 13.47
CA ASP A 45 19.10 -9.70 13.83
C ASP A 45 20.17 -9.39 12.78
N GLN A 46 20.49 -8.10 12.61
CA GLN A 46 21.48 -7.58 11.65
C GLN A 46 21.21 -8.02 10.21
N LEU A 47 19.92 -8.12 9.85
CA LEU A 47 19.50 -8.52 8.51
C LEU A 47 19.68 -7.36 7.52
N ALA A 48 19.84 -7.72 6.25
CA ALA A 48 19.83 -6.78 5.13
C ALA A 48 18.61 -7.07 4.23
N GLY A 49 17.97 -6.00 3.75
CA GLY A 49 16.81 -6.11 2.85
C GLY A 49 16.66 -4.89 1.97
N THR A 50 15.54 -4.82 1.27
CA THR A 50 15.17 -3.67 0.45
C THR A 50 14.14 -2.82 1.17
N ALA A 51 14.24 -1.51 1.07
CA ALA A 51 13.28 -0.56 1.62
C ALA A 51 11.85 -0.84 1.08
N GLY A 52 10.87 -0.85 1.97
CA GLY A 52 9.49 -1.17 1.66
C GLY A 52 9.18 -2.66 1.44
N VAL A 53 10.18 -3.53 1.51
CA VAL A 53 10.04 -4.98 1.27
C VAL A 53 10.14 -5.75 2.59
N ALA A 54 9.38 -6.84 2.71
CA ALA A 54 9.50 -7.72 3.86
C ALA A 54 10.84 -8.47 3.85
N LEU A 55 11.47 -8.57 5.03
CA LEU A 55 12.67 -9.37 5.20
C LEU A 55 12.38 -10.85 4.91
N ALA A 56 13.33 -11.53 4.27
CA ALA A 56 13.23 -12.96 3.99
C ALA A 56 13.19 -13.79 5.27
N GLU A 57 13.95 -13.38 6.29
CA GLU A 57 13.96 -14.00 7.61
C GLU A 57 13.14 -13.15 8.60
N SER A 58 12.38 -13.85 9.43
CA SER A 58 11.60 -13.20 10.50
C SER A 58 12.44 -13.09 11.79
N PRO A 59 12.35 -11.97 12.52
CA PRO A 59 12.80 -11.91 13.90
C PRO A 59 12.12 -12.97 14.77
N ILE A 60 12.90 -13.78 15.47
CA ILE A 60 12.45 -14.82 16.38
C ILE A 60 13.07 -14.62 17.74
N VAL A 61 12.24 -14.63 18.78
CA VAL A 61 12.68 -14.66 20.17
C VAL A 61 12.25 -15.96 20.84
N GLU A 62 12.99 -16.39 21.86
CA GLU A 62 12.64 -17.51 22.73
C GLU A 62 12.55 -17.03 24.19
N ALA A 63 11.42 -17.33 24.81
CA ALA A 63 11.14 -17.07 26.21
C ALA A 63 11.51 -18.29 27.06
N ARG A 64 12.31 -18.10 28.12
CA ARG A 64 12.72 -19.14 29.07
C ARG A 64 12.43 -18.72 30.49
N ASP A 65 12.13 -19.72 31.32
CA ASP A 65 11.92 -19.54 32.76
C ASP A 65 13.25 -19.47 33.55
N GLU A 66 13.17 -19.37 34.87
CA GLU A 66 14.26 -19.31 35.81
C GLU A 66 15.14 -20.59 35.85
N HIS A 67 14.65 -21.70 35.28
CA HIS A 67 15.37 -22.96 35.14
C HIS A 67 15.95 -23.15 33.73
N GLY A 68 15.76 -22.17 32.85
CA GLY A 68 16.20 -22.22 31.45
C GLY A 68 15.32 -23.05 30.53
N ALA A 69 14.13 -23.50 30.98
CA ALA A 69 13.20 -24.26 30.15
C ALA A 69 12.34 -23.32 29.29
N PRO A 70 12.00 -23.69 28.04
CA PRO A 70 11.12 -22.90 27.18
C PRO A 70 9.76 -22.64 27.82
N MET A 71 9.24 -21.41 27.67
CA MET A 71 7.93 -21.02 28.17
C MET A 71 6.93 -20.82 27.05
N ALA A 72 5.90 -21.66 27.00
CA ALA A 72 4.71 -21.47 26.15
C ALA A 72 3.77 -20.44 26.78
N GLY A 73 2.96 -19.78 25.92
CA GLY A 73 1.90 -18.88 26.37
C GLY A 73 2.36 -17.54 26.89
N VAL A 74 3.63 -17.15 26.67
CA VAL A 74 4.13 -15.80 26.97
C VAL A 74 3.70 -14.84 25.87
N SER A 75 3.03 -13.76 26.22
CA SER A 75 2.69 -12.70 25.26
C SER A 75 3.92 -11.85 24.95
N VAL A 76 4.42 -11.92 23.73
CA VAL A 76 5.51 -11.10 23.22
C VAL A 76 4.97 -9.98 22.36
N ARG A 77 5.27 -8.74 22.71
CA ARG A 77 4.94 -7.56 21.92
C ARG A 77 6.11 -7.16 21.04
N PHE A 78 5.85 -7.03 19.75
CA PHE A 78 6.80 -6.51 18.77
C PHE A 78 6.46 -5.05 18.43
N THR A 79 7.46 -4.18 18.45
CA THR A 79 7.31 -2.74 18.20
C THR A 79 8.46 -2.23 17.34
N ILE A 80 8.17 -1.58 16.23
CA ILE A 80 9.17 -0.88 15.42
C ILE A 80 9.64 0.33 16.22
N THR A 81 10.95 0.46 16.40
CA THR A 81 11.57 1.54 17.18
C THR A 81 12.35 2.53 16.32
N GLY A 82 12.61 2.18 15.06
CA GLY A 82 13.27 3.06 14.08
C GLY A 82 13.04 2.62 12.64
N GLY A 83 13.19 3.55 11.70
CA GLY A 83 13.12 3.30 10.26
C GLY A 83 11.70 3.20 9.68
N GLY A 84 10.67 3.05 10.50
CA GLY A 84 9.30 2.83 10.01
C GLY A 84 9.07 1.39 9.52
N GLY A 85 8.09 1.23 8.61
CA GLY A 85 7.70 -0.08 8.08
C GLY A 85 6.49 -0.70 8.80
N ALA A 86 6.34 -2.02 8.73
CA ALA A 86 5.21 -2.72 9.32
C ALA A 86 5.56 -4.13 9.81
N LEU A 87 4.72 -4.65 10.69
CA LEU A 87 4.82 -6.02 11.23
C LEU A 87 3.59 -6.83 10.83
N SER A 88 3.78 -8.13 10.60
CA SER A 88 2.64 -9.01 10.38
C SER A 88 1.75 -9.13 11.61
N ASP A 89 2.37 -9.10 12.78
CA ASP A 89 1.73 -9.23 14.08
C ASP A 89 2.51 -8.43 15.12
N THR A 90 1.80 -7.59 15.86
CA THR A 90 2.40 -6.76 16.92
C THR A 90 2.37 -7.44 18.30
N SER A 91 1.62 -8.56 18.45
CA SER A 91 1.57 -9.36 19.66
C SER A 91 1.42 -10.83 19.29
N VAL A 92 2.33 -11.67 19.78
CA VAL A 92 2.38 -13.10 19.48
C VAL A 92 2.58 -13.87 20.78
N MET A 93 1.77 -14.93 20.97
CA MET A 93 1.97 -15.87 22.07
C MET A 93 3.07 -16.88 21.72
N THR A 94 3.99 -17.15 22.64
CA THR A 94 5.00 -18.20 22.43
C THR A 94 4.38 -19.57 22.29
N GLY A 95 4.91 -20.37 21.35
CA GLY A 95 4.56 -21.76 21.16
C GLY A 95 5.10 -22.68 22.27
N ALA A 96 4.89 -23.98 22.11
CA ALA A 96 5.38 -25.00 23.05
C ALA A 96 6.93 -25.02 23.18
N ASP A 97 7.62 -24.56 22.14
CA ASP A 97 9.08 -24.38 22.09
C ASP A 97 9.56 -23.04 22.70
N GLY A 98 8.65 -22.26 23.28
CA GLY A 98 8.95 -20.96 23.86
C GLY A 98 9.15 -19.84 22.83
N ARG A 99 8.93 -20.08 21.53
CA ARG A 99 9.26 -19.13 20.47
C ARG A 99 8.08 -18.28 20.04
N ALA A 100 8.37 -17.02 19.71
CA ALA A 100 7.47 -16.08 19.05
C ALA A 100 8.21 -15.38 17.91
N SER A 101 7.51 -15.14 16.81
CA SER A 101 8.07 -14.46 15.63
C SER A 101 7.04 -13.54 14.96
N THR A 102 7.55 -12.53 14.25
CA THR A 102 6.75 -11.66 13.39
C THR A 102 7.50 -11.43 12.08
N ALA A 103 6.79 -11.27 10.98
CA ALA A 103 7.46 -10.81 9.78
C ALA A 103 7.62 -9.29 9.85
N TRP A 104 8.78 -8.82 9.43
CA TRP A 104 9.16 -7.42 9.45
C TRP A 104 9.30 -6.89 8.02
N LEU A 105 8.44 -5.96 7.66
CA LEU A 105 8.52 -5.18 6.44
C LEU A 105 9.29 -3.90 6.76
N LEU A 106 10.40 -3.67 6.07
CA LEU A 106 11.27 -2.52 6.32
C LEU A 106 10.59 -1.20 5.93
N GLY A 107 10.98 -0.13 6.56
CA GLY A 107 10.52 1.21 6.21
C GLY A 107 10.99 1.66 4.82
N PRO A 108 10.41 2.74 4.28
CA PRO A 108 10.67 3.17 2.91
C PRO A 108 12.02 3.89 2.72
N ASP A 109 12.62 4.37 3.80
CA ASP A 109 13.89 5.11 3.75
C ASP A 109 15.07 4.16 3.91
N ALA A 110 15.83 3.96 2.83
CA ALA A 110 17.02 3.13 2.82
C ALA A 110 18.17 3.68 3.69
N ALA A 111 18.20 5.00 3.92
CA ALA A 111 19.23 5.62 4.77
C ALA A 111 18.88 5.57 6.27
N ALA A 112 17.63 5.25 6.62
CA ALA A 112 17.19 5.19 8.00
C ALA A 112 17.63 3.87 8.66
N ALA A 113 18.12 3.96 9.89
CA ALA A 113 18.38 2.77 10.72
C ALA A 113 17.06 2.06 11.02
N GLN A 114 16.98 0.78 10.66
CA GLN A 114 15.81 -0.05 10.89
C GLN A 114 15.97 -0.77 12.24
N SER A 115 15.01 -0.63 13.16
CA SER A 115 15.08 -1.26 14.47
C SER A 115 13.71 -1.74 14.96
N LEU A 116 13.73 -2.88 15.67
CA LEU A 116 12.55 -3.56 16.19
C LEU A 116 12.85 -4.03 17.63
N ARG A 117 11.89 -3.89 18.53
CA ARG A 117 11.93 -4.43 19.89
C ARG A 117 10.87 -5.50 20.08
N ALA A 118 11.29 -6.67 20.59
CA ALA A 118 10.42 -7.70 21.15
C ALA A 118 10.44 -7.62 22.67
N ALA A 119 9.29 -7.53 23.32
CA ALA A 119 9.22 -7.38 24.78
C ALA A 119 8.13 -8.28 25.39
N ALA A 120 8.43 -8.84 26.55
CA ALA A 120 7.49 -9.58 27.39
C ALA A 120 7.63 -9.04 28.84
N GLY A 121 6.67 -8.21 29.27
CA GLY A 121 6.78 -7.42 30.49
C GLY A 121 7.97 -6.44 30.43
N THR A 122 8.90 -6.57 31.38
CA THR A 122 10.12 -5.74 31.46
C THR A 122 11.31 -6.32 30.70
N ILE A 123 11.21 -7.56 30.22
CA ILE A 123 12.30 -8.26 29.52
C ILE A 123 12.14 -8.01 28.02
N ALA A 124 13.23 -7.60 27.36
CA ALA A 124 13.18 -7.26 25.93
C ALA A 124 14.43 -7.74 25.19
N ALA A 125 14.27 -7.89 23.88
CA ALA A 125 15.33 -8.15 22.92
C ALA A 125 15.16 -7.20 21.73
N ASP A 126 16.24 -6.55 21.32
CA ASP A 126 16.23 -5.59 20.20
C ASP A 126 16.85 -6.24 18.96
N PHE A 127 16.32 -5.88 17.79
CA PHE A 127 16.76 -6.30 16.47
C PHE A 127 17.11 -5.09 15.63
N THR A 128 18.05 -5.26 14.73
CA THR A 128 18.46 -4.25 13.75
C THR A 128 18.43 -4.84 12.35
N ALA A 129 18.18 -3.98 11.36
CA ALA A 129 18.32 -4.32 9.96
C ALA A 129 18.86 -3.11 9.18
N THR A 130 19.43 -3.38 8.01
CA THR A 130 19.79 -2.36 7.02
C THR A 130 18.88 -2.48 5.81
N ALA A 131 18.51 -1.35 5.22
CA ALA A 131 17.74 -1.29 3.99
C ALA A 131 18.62 -0.77 2.84
N SER A 132 18.42 -1.30 1.64
CA SER A 132 18.94 -0.74 0.40
C SER A 132 17.80 -0.15 -0.41
N ALA A 133 18.07 0.82 -1.26
CA ALA A 133 17.08 1.33 -2.20
C ALA A 133 16.63 0.21 -3.18
N PRO A 134 15.37 0.23 -3.64
CA PRO A 134 14.92 -0.67 -4.69
C PRO A 134 15.77 -0.51 -5.95
N GLN A 135 16.14 -1.64 -6.59
CA GLN A 135 16.98 -1.63 -7.80
C GLN A 135 16.12 -1.55 -9.05
N ALA A 136 16.40 -0.61 -9.94
CA ALA A 136 15.69 -0.45 -11.20
C ALA A 136 15.67 -1.75 -12.02
N GLY A 137 14.50 -2.10 -12.55
CA GLY A 137 14.25 -3.34 -13.30
C GLY A 137 14.02 -4.58 -12.41
N GLN A 138 14.28 -4.51 -11.11
CA GLN A 138 13.99 -5.61 -10.19
C GLN A 138 12.50 -5.63 -9.85
N THR A 139 11.91 -6.82 -9.84
CA THR A 139 10.56 -7.07 -9.38
C THR A 139 10.56 -7.58 -7.94
N TYR A 140 9.85 -6.89 -7.07
CA TYR A 140 9.58 -7.28 -5.69
C TYR A 140 8.13 -7.73 -5.58
N VAL A 141 7.91 -8.82 -4.86
CA VAL A 141 6.59 -9.44 -4.74
C VAL A 141 6.22 -9.49 -3.28
N GLY A 142 5.04 -8.99 -2.96
CA GLY A 142 4.44 -9.11 -1.64
C GLY A 142 4.09 -10.55 -1.30
N ARG A 143 3.69 -10.80 -0.06
CA ARG A 143 3.30 -12.15 0.38
C ARG A 143 2.19 -12.72 -0.48
N ASN A 144 2.29 -13.99 -0.75
CA ASN A 144 1.34 -14.75 -1.57
C ASN A 144 1.22 -14.23 -3.01
N GLY A 145 2.11 -13.32 -3.43
CA GLY A 145 2.07 -12.76 -4.78
C GLY A 145 0.88 -11.84 -5.04
N TYR A 146 0.33 -11.22 -4.00
CA TYR A 146 -0.87 -10.37 -4.14
C TYR A 146 -0.57 -8.96 -4.63
N ILE A 147 0.59 -8.45 -4.27
CA ILE A 147 1.09 -7.14 -4.69
C ILE A 147 2.41 -7.34 -5.41
N GLU A 148 2.61 -6.59 -6.47
CA GLU A 148 3.86 -6.60 -7.24
C GLU A 148 4.38 -5.17 -7.37
N TYR A 149 5.69 -5.01 -7.22
CA TYR A 149 6.39 -3.76 -7.41
C TYR A 149 7.57 -3.98 -8.36
N ILE A 150 7.51 -3.36 -9.54
CA ILE A 150 8.60 -3.30 -10.50
C ILE A 150 9.31 -1.96 -10.26
N ALA A 151 10.53 -2.02 -9.75
CA ALA A 151 11.27 -0.81 -9.41
C ALA A 151 11.76 -0.09 -10.65
N GLY A 152 11.70 1.23 -10.61
CA GLY A 152 12.17 2.14 -11.64
C GLY A 152 13.36 2.99 -11.19
N ASP A 153 13.77 3.88 -12.09
CA ASP A 153 14.82 4.90 -11.91
C ASP A 153 14.39 6.29 -12.41
N LEU A 154 13.14 6.43 -12.90
CA LEU A 154 12.55 7.71 -13.24
C LEU A 154 11.78 8.31 -12.05
N PRO A 155 11.59 9.62 -11.99
CA PRO A 155 10.77 10.28 -10.96
C PRO A 155 9.26 10.10 -11.20
N ILE A 156 8.85 8.91 -11.64
CA ILE A 156 7.47 8.57 -12.02
C ILE A 156 7.06 7.31 -11.28
N ILE A 157 5.97 7.40 -10.52
CA ILE A 157 5.41 6.28 -9.77
C ILE A 157 3.99 6.02 -10.31
N ILE A 158 3.72 4.81 -10.79
CA ILE A 158 2.43 4.42 -11.34
C ILE A 158 1.86 3.28 -10.50
N THR A 159 0.65 3.44 -10.01
CA THR A 159 -0.08 2.39 -9.31
C THR A 159 -1.28 1.92 -10.12
N ALA A 160 -1.57 0.62 -10.09
CA ALA A 160 -2.76 0.01 -10.68
C ALA A 160 -3.51 -0.79 -9.59
N PRO A 161 -4.40 -0.13 -8.81
CA PRO A 161 -5.00 -0.74 -7.63
C PRO A 161 -6.16 -1.71 -7.93
N HIS A 162 -6.76 -1.68 -9.14
CA HIS A 162 -8.02 -2.35 -9.43
C HIS A 162 -7.99 -3.30 -10.64
N GLY A 163 -6.82 -3.47 -11.28
CA GLY A 163 -6.67 -4.29 -12.51
C GLY A 163 -6.56 -5.79 -12.27
N GLY A 164 -6.26 -6.21 -11.05
CA GLY A 164 -5.95 -7.59 -10.73
C GLY A 164 -7.12 -8.57 -10.91
N ALA A 165 -6.79 -9.84 -11.12
CA ALA A 165 -7.74 -10.92 -11.37
C ALA A 165 -7.63 -12.10 -10.39
N LEU A 166 -6.69 -12.09 -9.44
CA LEU A 166 -6.50 -13.17 -8.48
C LEU A 166 -7.66 -13.23 -7.48
N GLU A 167 -8.24 -14.40 -7.33
CA GLU A 167 -9.34 -14.69 -6.40
C GLU A 167 -9.00 -15.89 -5.48
N PRO A 168 -7.97 -15.74 -4.60
CA PRO A 168 -7.58 -16.84 -3.72
C PRO A 168 -8.70 -17.20 -2.74
N ALA A 169 -8.91 -18.51 -2.53
CA ALA A 169 -10.02 -19.03 -1.72
C ALA A 169 -9.92 -18.62 -0.23
N GLU A 170 -8.71 -18.39 0.26
CA GLU A 170 -8.45 -17.96 1.63
C GLU A 170 -8.83 -16.50 1.91
N LEU A 171 -9.10 -15.71 0.88
CA LEU A 171 -9.61 -14.36 1.00
C LEU A 171 -11.10 -14.33 0.68
N PRO A 172 -11.98 -14.09 1.66
CA PRO A 172 -13.40 -13.88 1.40
C PRO A 172 -13.63 -12.61 0.58
N ASP A 173 -14.74 -12.58 -0.15
CA ASP A 173 -15.13 -11.37 -0.86
C ASP A 173 -15.55 -10.26 0.13
N ARG A 174 -15.22 -9.04 -0.24
CA ARG A 174 -15.71 -7.85 0.44
C ARG A 174 -17.21 -7.71 0.18
N THR A 175 -17.97 -7.52 1.24
CA THR A 175 -19.44 -7.37 1.16
C THR A 175 -19.91 -6.13 1.92
N GLY A 176 -21.07 -5.61 1.55
CA GLY A 176 -21.70 -4.44 2.18
C GLY A 176 -22.37 -3.53 1.16
N VAL A 177 -23.22 -2.60 1.63
CA VAL A 177 -24.03 -1.70 0.77
C VAL A 177 -23.16 -0.75 -0.06
N ASP A 178 -22.00 -0.31 0.47
CA ASP A 178 -21.13 0.70 -0.18
C ASP A 178 -19.85 0.07 -0.75
N VAL A 179 -19.88 -1.23 -1.05
CA VAL A 179 -18.70 -1.95 -1.55
C VAL A 179 -18.67 -1.94 -3.08
N THR A 180 -17.75 -1.17 -3.65
CA THR A 180 -17.42 -1.27 -5.07
C THR A 180 -16.54 -2.49 -5.31
N THR A 181 -16.97 -3.37 -6.24
CA THR A 181 -16.25 -4.60 -6.60
C THR A 181 -15.92 -4.66 -8.09
N LEU A 182 -16.32 -3.65 -8.85
CA LEU A 182 -16.08 -3.60 -10.29
C LEU A 182 -14.57 -3.46 -10.55
N ARG A 183 -14.06 -4.37 -11.37
CA ARG A 183 -12.65 -4.39 -11.78
C ARG A 183 -12.43 -3.36 -12.89
N ASP A 184 -11.33 -2.63 -12.80
CA ASP A 184 -10.83 -1.77 -13.88
C ASP A 184 -10.06 -2.64 -14.88
N THR A 185 -10.83 -3.34 -15.72
CA THR A 185 -10.31 -4.38 -16.64
C THR A 185 -9.14 -3.86 -17.47
N ASN A 186 -8.06 -4.67 -17.54
CA ASN A 186 -6.83 -4.44 -18.30
C ASN A 186 -5.93 -3.29 -17.80
N THR A 187 -6.16 -2.70 -16.62
CA THR A 187 -5.24 -1.69 -16.07
C THR A 187 -3.95 -2.32 -15.53
N GLU A 188 -3.96 -3.60 -15.10
CA GLU A 188 -2.73 -4.35 -14.76
C GLU A 188 -1.84 -4.51 -16.01
N GLU A 189 -2.41 -4.99 -17.12
CA GLU A 189 -1.73 -5.22 -18.37
C GLU A 189 -1.22 -3.89 -18.97
N LEU A 190 -2.03 -2.85 -18.91
CA LEU A 190 -1.65 -1.51 -19.35
C LEU A 190 -0.48 -0.96 -18.54
N ALA A 191 -0.50 -1.08 -17.20
CA ALA A 191 0.60 -0.63 -16.34
C ALA A 191 1.93 -1.34 -16.69
N ARG A 192 1.89 -2.65 -16.95
CA ARG A 192 3.08 -3.42 -17.40
C ARG A 192 3.58 -2.93 -18.76
N THR A 193 2.67 -2.71 -19.70
CA THR A 193 3.02 -2.19 -21.04
C THR A 193 3.64 -0.80 -20.94
N ILE A 194 3.10 0.09 -20.10
CA ILE A 194 3.69 1.41 -19.83
C ILE A 194 5.14 1.24 -19.32
N GLY A 195 5.38 0.38 -18.33
CA GLY A 195 6.72 0.15 -17.80
C GLY A 195 7.73 -0.31 -18.86
N ASN A 196 7.31 -1.16 -19.79
CA ASN A 196 8.15 -1.65 -20.88
C ASN A 196 8.43 -0.55 -21.92
N VAL A 197 7.39 0.17 -22.34
CA VAL A 197 7.53 1.24 -23.36
C VAL A 197 8.40 2.39 -22.83
N PHE A 198 8.28 2.78 -21.57
CA PHE A 198 9.20 3.75 -20.95
C PHE A 198 10.65 3.27 -20.97
N ALA A 199 10.89 2.00 -20.64
CA ALA A 199 12.23 1.43 -20.68
C ALA A 199 12.87 1.48 -22.07
N ASP A 200 12.06 1.27 -23.10
CA ASP A 200 12.52 1.23 -24.47
C ASP A 200 12.69 2.65 -25.10
N HIS A 201 11.95 3.64 -24.62
CA HIS A 201 11.87 4.94 -25.28
C HIS A 201 12.26 6.14 -24.42
N ALA A 202 12.19 6.04 -23.08
CA ALA A 202 12.47 7.18 -22.17
C ALA A 202 13.87 7.13 -21.53
N GLY A 203 14.67 6.11 -21.83
CA GLY A 203 16.01 5.94 -21.24
C GLY A 203 16.00 5.57 -19.75
N GLY A 204 14.85 5.15 -19.20
CA GLY A 204 14.66 4.74 -17.82
C GLY A 204 13.28 4.10 -17.61
N ARG A 205 12.99 3.64 -16.41
CA ARG A 205 11.73 2.96 -16.03
C ARG A 205 10.98 3.74 -14.98
N PRO A 206 9.64 3.88 -15.07
CA PRO A 206 8.83 4.29 -13.94
C PRO A 206 8.80 3.18 -12.88
N HIS A 207 8.52 3.55 -11.63
CA HIS A 207 8.14 2.59 -10.59
C HIS A 207 6.69 2.15 -10.83
N ILE A 208 6.44 0.84 -10.94
CA ILE A 208 5.09 0.29 -11.17
C ILE A 208 4.67 -0.56 -9.98
N ILE A 209 3.55 -0.23 -9.35
CA ILE A 209 2.98 -1.01 -8.25
C ILE A 209 1.59 -1.53 -8.64
N ILE A 210 1.38 -2.84 -8.58
CA ILE A 210 0.19 -3.51 -9.07
C ILE A 210 -0.46 -4.31 -7.96
N VAL A 211 -1.75 -4.11 -7.76
CA VAL A 211 -2.60 -5.03 -6.99
C VAL A 211 -3.08 -6.14 -7.93
N ARG A 212 -2.62 -7.36 -7.71
CA ARG A 212 -3.00 -8.53 -8.51
C ARG A 212 -4.30 -9.18 -8.06
N LEU A 213 -4.73 -8.89 -6.82
CA LEU A 213 -6.02 -9.34 -6.30
C LEU A 213 -7.17 -8.62 -7.01
N ARG A 214 -8.22 -9.37 -7.28
CA ARG A 214 -9.46 -8.80 -7.79
C ARG A 214 -10.06 -7.82 -6.76
N ARG A 215 -10.73 -6.78 -7.23
CA ARG A 215 -11.34 -5.75 -6.37
C ARG A 215 -12.41 -6.30 -5.42
N THR A 216 -12.95 -7.50 -5.68
CA THR A 216 -13.79 -8.22 -4.71
C THR A 216 -13.03 -8.61 -3.44
N LYS A 217 -11.71 -8.79 -3.50
CA LYS A 217 -10.86 -9.23 -2.38
C LYS A 217 -10.27 -8.09 -1.57
N ILE A 218 -9.92 -7.00 -2.28
CA ILE A 218 -9.31 -5.79 -1.69
C ILE A 218 -9.65 -4.57 -2.54
N ASP A 219 -9.79 -3.40 -1.92
CA ASP A 219 -9.79 -2.12 -2.61
C ASP A 219 -8.67 -1.24 -2.05
N ALA A 220 -7.49 -1.30 -2.67
CA ALA A 220 -6.33 -0.56 -2.19
C ALA A 220 -6.46 0.97 -2.36
N ASN A 221 -7.51 1.45 -3.06
CA ASN A 221 -7.86 2.87 -3.15
C ASN A 221 -8.90 3.29 -2.09
N ARG A 222 -8.81 2.71 -0.88
CA ARG A 222 -9.64 3.04 0.28
C ARG A 222 -8.83 2.96 1.56
N GLU A 223 -9.35 3.52 2.65
CA GLU A 223 -8.83 3.32 3.99
C GLU A 223 -8.78 1.83 4.37
N LEU A 224 -7.80 1.43 5.19
CA LEU A 224 -7.53 0.04 5.54
C LEU A 224 -8.78 -0.77 5.93
N VAL A 225 -9.61 -0.21 6.80
CA VAL A 225 -10.81 -0.93 7.30
C VAL A 225 -11.84 -1.12 6.17
N GLU A 226 -12.06 -0.08 5.37
CA GLU A 226 -12.96 -0.14 4.21
C GLU A 226 -12.39 -1.05 3.12
N ALA A 227 -11.10 -0.93 2.84
CA ALA A 227 -10.36 -1.69 1.84
C ALA A 227 -10.45 -3.21 2.04
N THR A 228 -10.44 -3.66 3.28
CA THR A 228 -10.22 -5.07 3.65
C THR A 228 -11.37 -5.70 4.41
N LYS A 229 -12.35 -4.90 4.86
CA LYS A 229 -13.44 -5.32 5.77
C LYS A 229 -12.93 -6.10 6.98
N GLY A 230 -11.75 -5.73 7.50
CA GLY A 230 -11.12 -6.35 8.66
C GLY A 230 -10.42 -7.68 8.40
N ASN A 231 -10.35 -8.15 7.16
CA ASN A 231 -9.61 -9.36 6.84
C ASN A 231 -8.10 -9.14 6.96
N ARG A 232 -7.41 -9.98 7.77
CA ARG A 232 -5.97 -9.83 8.06
C ARG A 232 -5.08 -10.05 6.84
N LEU A 233 -5.41 -11.00 5.96
CA LEU A 233 -4.61 -11.27 4.76
C LEU A 233 -4.73 -10.13 3.76
N ALA A 234 -5.95 -9.63 3.53
CA ALA A 234 -6.18 -8.43 2.73
C ALA A 234 -5.49 -7.20 3.36
N GLY A 235 -5.50 -7.08 4.70
CA GLY A 235 -4.81 -6.00 5.42
C GLY A 235 -3.29 -6.00 5.19
N ARG A 236 -2.68 -7.18 5.14
CA ARG A 236 -1.25 -7.31 4.78
C ARG A 236 -0.98 -6.88 3.35
N ALA A 237 -1.80 -7.28 2.39
CA ALA A 237 -1.69 -6.85 1.00
C ALA A 237 -1.85 -5.33 0.85
N TRP A 238 -2.79 -4.71 1.58
CA TRP A 238 -2.96 -3.26 1.63
C TRP A 238 -1.70 -2.56 2.17
N ILE A 239 -1.13 -3.06 3.25
CA ILE A 239 0.12 -2.53 3.83
C ILE A 239 1.27 -2.64 2.83
N GLU A 240 1.42 -3.78 2.16
CA GLU A 240 2.47 -4.01 1.16
C GLU A 240 2.32 -3.07 -0.04
N PHE A 241 1.11 -2.85 -0.56
CA PHE A 241 0.85 -1.92 -1.65
C PHE A 241 1.31 -0.50 -1.30
N HIS A 242 0.90 0.01 -0.14
CA HIS A 242 1.29 1.35 0.28
C HIS A 242 2.77 1.43 0.66
N SER A 243 3.36 0.39 1.21
CA SER A 243 4.80 0.37 1.53
C SER A 243 5.67 0.38 0.28
N PHE A 244 5.30 -0.38 -0.75
CA PHE A 244 5.97 -0.34 -2.05
C PHE A 244 5.84 1.04 -2.70
N THR A 245 4.65 1.65 -2.63
CA THR A 245 4.43 3.01 -3.13
C THR A 245 5.30 4.04 -2.39
N GLU A 246 5.38 3.98 -1.06
CA GLU A 246 6.25 4.89 -0.30
C GLU A 246 7.74 4.65 -0.57
N ALA A 247 8.18 3.40 -0.76
CA ALA A 247 9.56 3.11 -1.14
C ALA A 247 9.91 3.64 -2.53
N ALA A 248 8.98 3.52 -3.49
CA ALA A 248 9.11 4.10 -4.82
C ALA A 248 9.19 5.63 -4.79
N LYS A 249 8.32 6.28 -4.01
CA LYS A 249 8.34 7.73 -3.80
C LYS A 249 9.66 8.18 -3.16
N ARG A 250 10.13 7.44 -2.17
CA ARG A 250 11.39 7.74 -1.51
C ARG A 250 12.58 7.61 -2.47
N ALA A 251 12.63 6.55 -3.28
CA ALA A 251 13.67 6.35 -4.29
C ALA A 251 13.67 7.49 -5.33
N ALA A 252 12.49 7.89 -5.82
CA ALA A 252 12.35 9.02 -6.74
C ALA A 252 12.83 10.34 -6.11
N MET A 253 12.47 10.59 -4.83
CA MET A 253 12.93 11.77 -4.10
C MET A 253 14.44 11.80 -3.92
N ASP A 254 15.06 10.69 -3.53
CA ASP A 254 16.50 10.63 -3.26
C ASP A 254 17.33 10.81 -4.53
N GLN A 255 16.81 10.37 -5.69
CA GLN A 255 17.50 10.48 -6.97
C GLN A 255 17.23 11.80 -7.71
N HIS A 256 16.01 12.33 -7.61
CA HIS A 256 15.54 13.44 -8.46
C HIS A 256 15.03 14.65 -7.67
N GLY A 257 14.84 14.54 -6.36
CA GLY A 257 14.31 15.60 -5.51
C GLY A 257 12.81 15.86 -5.63
N THR A 258 12.16 15.35 -6.68
CA THR A 258 10.73 15.52 -6.98
C THR A 258 10.22 14.33 -7.79
N GLY A 259 8.90 14.23 -8.01
CA GLY A 259 8.33 13.21 -8.87
C GLY A 259 6.83 13.38 -9.10
N LEU A 260 6.32 12.55 -9.99
CA LEU A 260 4.90 12.45 -10.33
C LEU A 260 4.36 11.08 -9.99
N TYR A 261 3.32 11.06 -9.16
CA TYR A 261 2.52 9.87 -8.84
C TYR A 261 1.29 9.82 -9.76
N ILE A 262 1.08 8.68 -10.41
CA ILE A 262 -0.07 8.41 -11.29
C ILE A 262 -0.83 7.22 -10.72
N ASP A 263 -2.09 7.43 -10.31
CA ASP A 263 -2.99 6.35 -9.93
C ASP A 263 -3.80 5.93 -11.16
N LEU A 264 -3.43 4.81 -11.76
CA LEU A 264 -4.00 4.34 -13.02
C LEU A 264 -5.26 3.52 -12.78
N HIS A 265 -6.36 4.04 -13.24
CA HIS A 265 -7.70 3.47 -13.17
C HIS A 265 -8.35 3.28 -14.54
N GLY A 266 -9.57 2.77 -14.51
CA GLY A 266 -10.36 2.63 -15.71
C GLY A 266 -11.83 2.81 -15.46
N HIS A 267 -12.46 3.68 -16.23
CA HIS A 267 -13.89 3.98 -16.14
C HIS A 267 -14.73 3.35 -17.25
N GLY A 268 -16.04 3.30 -17.01
CA GLY A 268 -17.06 2.92 -17.98
C GLY A 268 -18.06 4.04 -18.28
N HIS A 269 -17.70 5.31 -18.05
CA HIS A 269 -18.57 6.45 -18.34
C HIS A 269 -18.88 6.55 -19.85
N PRO A 270 -20.04 7.11 -20.24
CA PRO A 270 -20.47 7.13 -21.63
C PRO A 270 -19.55 7.91 -22.59
N ILE A 271 -18.84 8.92 -22.09
CA ILE A 271 -17.92 9.73 -22.90
C ILE A 271 -16.56 9.06 -22.92
N PRO A 272 -16.06 8.58 -24.09
CA PRO A 272 -14.77 7.92 -24.19
C PRO A 272 -13.63 8.95 -24.18
N ARG A 273 -13.14 9.28 -22.99
CA ARG A 273 -12.05 10.24 -22.77
C ARG A 273 -11.25 9.85 -21.55
N LEU A 274 -10.03 10.37 -21.40
CA LEU A 274 -9.30 10.30 -20.14
C LEU A 274 -9.92 11.29 -19.14
N GLU A 275 -10.09 10.87 -17.89
CA GLU A 275 -10.48 11.76 -16.79
C GLU A 275 -9.28 11.91 -15.86
N LEU A 276 -8.82 13.16 -15.70
CA LEU A 276 -7.62 13.50 -14.93
C LEU A 276 -8.03 14.08 -13.59
N GLY A 277 -7.98 13.23 -12.56
CA GLY A 277 -8.41 13.56 -11.21
C GLY A 277 -7.30 14.19 -10.38
N TYR A 278 -7.48 15.46 -10.05
CA TYR A 278 -6.55 16.25 -9.21
C TYR A 278 -7.10 16.53 -7.82
N LEU A 279 -8.12 15.81 -7.37
CA LEU A 279 -8.93 16.03 -6.17
C LEU A 279 -9.86 17.25 -6.26
N LEU A 280 -10.05 17.81 -7.44
CA LEU A 280 -10.92 18.95 -7.68
C LEU A 280 -12.27 18.51 -8.23
N THR A 281 -13.34 19.04 -7.66
CA THR A 281 -14.70 18.74 -8.12
C THR A 281 -15.00 19.34 -9.49
N SER A 282 -16.00 18.79 -10.19
CA SER A 282 -16.51 19.37 -11.46
C SER A 282 -16.88 20.85 -11.31
N GLY A 283 -17.45 21.23 -10.16
CA GLY A 283 -17.79 22.61 -9.86
C GLY A 283 -16.57 23.52 -9.72
N ALA A 284 -15.50 23.04 -9.08
CA ALA A 284 -14.23 23.77 -9.00
C ALA A 284 -13.62 23.95 -10.39
N LEU A 285 -13.56 22.90 -11.20
CA LEU A 285 -13.06 22.97 -12.58
C LEU A 285 -13.90 23.83 -13.51
N ALA A 286 -15.15 24.14 -13.19
CA ALA A 286 -16.01 25.03 -13.97
C ALA A 286 -15.80 26.53 -13.67
N LEU A 287 -15.00 26.86 -12.65
CA LEU A 287 -14.70 28.26 -12.31
C LEU A 287 -13.84 28.93 -13.40
N PRO A 288 -13.97 30.26 -13.60
CA PRO A 288 -13.03 31.02 -14.42
C PRO A 288 -11.59 30.90 -13.89
N ASP A 289 -10.59 30.95 -14.77
CA ASP A 289 -9.17 30.79 -14.41
C ASP A 289 -8.71 31.71 -13.29
N ALA A 290 -9.03 33.00 -13.38
CA ALA A 290 -8.67 33.95 -12.32
C ALA A 290 -9.30 33.63 -10.95
N THR A 291 -10.47 33.00 -10.93
CA THR A 291 -11.10 32.51 -9.69
C THR A 291 -10.44 31.25 -9.18
N MET A 292 -10.09 30.33 -10.09
CA MET A 292 -9.36 29.11 -9.79
C MET A 292 -8.01 29.44 -9.14
N ASP A 293 -7.27 30.37 -9.71
CA ASP A 293 -5.96 30.80 -9.21
C ASP A 293 -6.03 31.53 -7.86
N ALA A 294 -7.14 32.24 -7.58
CA ALA A 294 -7.27 33.07 -6.39
C ALA A 294 -7.91 32.35 -5.18
N ALA A 295 -8.65 31.25 -5.39
CA ALA A 295 -9.57 30.71 -4.39
C ALA A 295 -9.00 29.59 -3.50
N GLY A 296 -7.69 29.37 -3.47
CA GLY A 296 -7.07 28.32 -2.64
C GLY A 296 -7.35 26.88 -3.11
N HIS A 297 -7.82 26.71 -4.34
CA HIS A 297 -8.04 25.38 -4.93
C HIS A 297 -6.73 24.63 -5.14
N GLU A 298 -5.63 25.33 -5.36
CA GLU A 298 -4.28 24.77 -5.42
C GLU A 298 -3.95 23.97 -4.16
N ASP A 299 -4.24 24.50 -2.98
CA ASP A 299 -3.99 23.85 -1.69
C ASP A 299 -4.80 22.56 -1.49
N GLN A 300 -5.89 22.41 -2.23
CA GLN A 300 -6.74 21.21 -2.19
C GLN A 300 -6.37 20.16 -3.24
N SER A 301 -5.45 20.52 -4.14
CA SER A 301 -5.06 19.67 -5.27
C SER A 301 -3.94 18.70 -4.92
N ALA A 302 -3.96 17.54 -5.53
CA ALA A 302 -2.89 16.55 -5.44
C ALA A 302 -1.59 16.99 -6.14
N ILE A 303 -1.62 18.04 -6.99
CA ILE A 303 -0.45 18.63 -7.66
C ILE A 303 0.03 19.93 -7.01
N ARG A 304 -0.35 20.20 -5.77
CA ARG A 304 -0.02 21.44 -5.05
C ARG A 304 1.45 21.84 -5.16
N THR A 305 2.35 20.91 -4.85
CA THR A 305 3.81 21.22 -4.82
C THR A 305 4.35 21.49 -6.22
N LEU A 306 3.90 20.75 -7.24
CA LEU A 306 4.27 21.01 -8.63
C LEU A 306 3.79 22.40 -9.07
N SER A 307 2.54 22.73 -8.74
CA SER A 307 1.96 24.04 -9.08
C SER A 307 2.73 25.18 -8.43
N GLN A 308 3.03 25.08 -7.14
CA GLN A 308 3.82 26.09 -6.41
C GLN A 308 5.24 26.29 -6.95
N ALA A 309 5.81 25.28 -7.58
CA ALA A 309 7.14 25.30 -8.16
C ALA A 309 7.14 25.74 -9.65
N SER A 310 6.00 25.65 -10.32
CA SER A 310 5.86 25.97 -11.73
C SER A 310 5.82 27.49 -11.98
N PRO A 311 6.34 27.95 -13.14
CA PRO A 311 6.16 29.34 -13.57
C PRO A 311 4.75 29.63 -14.09
N ALA A 312 3.96 28.59 -14.43
CA ALA A 312 2.60 28.72 -14.93
C ALA A 312 1.60 28.90 -13.77
N SER A 313 0.45 29.52 -14.05
CA SER A 313 -0.63 29.60 -13.07
C SER A 313 -1.26 28.24 -12.80
N PHE A 314 -1.96 28.08 -11.69
CA PHE A 314 -2.61 26.81 -11.34
C PHE A 314 -3.63 26.38 -12.42
N ALA A 315 -4.43 27.33 -12.93
CA ALA A 315 -5.36 27.05 -14.01
C ALA A 315 -4.66 26.60 -15.30
N GLU A 316 -3.50 27.19 -15.65
CA GLU A 316 -2.70 26.76 -16.80
C GLU A 316 -2.17 25.35 -16.66
N ILE A 317 -1.69 24.96 -15.47
CA ILE A 317 -1.21 23.60 -15.22
C ILE A 317 -2.33 22.57 -15.36
N LEU A 318 -3.55 22.92 -14.94
CA LEU A 318 -4.70 22.03 -15.01
C LEU A 318 -5.27 21.86 -16.42
N ARG A 319 -5.33 22.95 -17.21
CA ARG A 319 -6.12 22.99 -18.45
C ARG A 319 -5.57 23.95 -19.51
N GLY A 320 -4.37 24.50 -19.31
CA GLY A 320 -3.67 25.30 -20.32
C GLY A 320 -3.01 24.44 -21.40
N PRO A 321 -2.32 25.05 -22.36
CA PRO A 321 -1.73 24.33 -23.51
C PRO A 321 -0.67 23.28 -23.14
N THR A 322 -0.04 23.41 -21.99
CA THR A 322 0.98 22.48 -21.48
C THR A 322 0.44 21.58 -20.36
N SER A 323 -0.88 21.57 -20.12
CA SER A 323 -1.52 20.66 -19.16
C SER A 323 -1.47 19.22 -19.66
N LEU A 324 -1.54 18.25 -18.73
CA LEU A 324 -1.63 16.83 -19.12
C LEU A 324 -2.76 16.58 -20.11
N GLY A 325 -3.93 17.16 -19.88
CA GLY A 325 -5.09 16.99 -20.77
C GLY A 325 -4.86 17.51 -22.17
N ALA A 326 -4.25 18.68 -22.33
CA ALA A 326 -3.94 19.25 -23.64
C ALA A 326 -2.89 18.42 -24.38
N LEU A 327 -1.86 17.97 -23.68
CA LEU A 327 -0.80 17.13 -24.23
C LEU A 327 -1.36 15.76 -24.66
N PHE A 328 -2.24 15.14 -23.89
CA PHE A 328 -2.95 13.92 -24.30
C PHE A 328 -3.85 14.13 -25.52
N GLU A 329 -4.54 15.26 -25.61
CA GLU A 329 -5.35 15.63 -26.81
C GLU A 329 -4.48 15.73 -28.07
N ALA A 330 -3.27 16.30 -27.94
CA ALA A 330 -2.32 16.38 -29.05
C ALA A 330 -1.86 15.00 -29.52
N GLU A 331 -1.77 14.03 -28.62
CA GLU A 331 -1.47 12.61 -28.91
C GLU A 331 -2.73 11.80 -29.34
N GLY A 332 -3.88 12.47 -29.51
CA GLY A 332 -5.13 11.83 -29.97
C GLY A 332 -5.93 11.12 -28.89
N PHE A 333 -5.76 11.50 -27.61
CA PHE A 333 -6.53 11.02 -26.47
C PHE A 333 -7.36 12.16 -25.86
N PRO A 334 -8.66 12.27 -26.21
CA PRO A 334 -9.55 13.24 -25.59
C PRO A 334 -9.47 13.20 -24.08
N SER A 335 -9.42 14.34 -23.41
CA SER A 335 -9.15 14.40 -21.97
C SER A 335 -9.93 15.51 -21.27
N VAL A 336 -10.18 15.34 -19.97
CA VAL A 336 -10.77 16.36 -19.10
C VAL A 336 -10.06 16.35 -17.73
N PRO A 337 -9.67 17.54 -17.18
CA PRO A 337 -9.66 18.86 -17.83
C PRO A 337 -8.60 18.97 -18.93
N SER A 338 -8.84 19.81 -19.93
CA SER A 338 -7.96 20.15 -21.05
C SER A 338 -8.33 21.51 -21.61
N VAL A 339 -7.60 21.97 -22.63
CA VAL A 339 -7.96 23.24 -23.34
C VAL A 339 -9.35 23.12 -23.99
N SER A 340 -9.64 22.00 -24.64
CA SER A 340 -10.93 21.80 -25.33
C SER A 340 -12.08 21.45 -24.38
N SER A 341 -11.74 20.84 -23.25
CA SER A 341 -12.69 20.41 -22.21
C SER A 341 -12.21 20.84 -20.83
N PRO A 342 -12.33 22.16 -20.50
CA PRO A 342 -11.74 22.69 -19.26
C PRO A 342 -12.42 22.17 -17.96
N SER A 343 -13.64 21.67 -18.08
CA SER A 343 -14.36 21.00 -16.99
C SER A 343 -15.27 19.90 -17.55
N PRO A 344 -15.64 18.90 -16.74
CA PRO A 344 -16.59 17.87 -17.16
C PRO A 344 -18.03 18.36 -17.28
N GLY A 345 -18.34 19.57 -16.78
CA GLY A 345 -19.70 20.10 -16.73
C GLY A 345 -20.59 19.23 -15.85
N VAL A 346 -21.70 18.74 -16.44
CA VAL A 346 -22.67 17.85 -15.79
C VAL A 346 -22.40 16.36 -16.07
N ALA A 347 -21.39 16.04 -16.87
CA ALA A 347 -21.02 14.66 -17.15
C ALA A 347 -20.38 14.00 -15.93
N GLU A 348 -20.51 12.68 -15.87
CA GLU A 348 -19.77 11.87 -14.87
C GLU A 348 -18.27 12.11 -14.99
N TYR A 349 -17.61 12.14 -13.83
CA TYR A 349 -16.19 12.44 -13.73
C TYR A 349 -15.61 11.95 -12.40
N PHE A 350 -14.53 11.22 -12.47
CA PHE A 350 -13.74 10.82 -11.31
C PHE A 350 -12.64 11.84 -11.02
N ASN A 351 -12.76 12.52 -9.91
CA ASN A 351 -11.89 13.63 -9.55
C ASN A 351 -10.62 13.27 -8.75
N GLY A 352 -10.38 11.98 -8.52
CA GLY A 352 -9.32 11.45 -7.67
C GLY A 352 -9.88 10.65 -6.50
N GLY A 353 -9.06 9.75 -5.96
CA GLY A 353 -9.43 8.86 -4.88
C GLY A 353 -8.47 8.93 -3.68
N TYR A 354 -8.59 7.96 -2.79
CA TYR A 354 -7.78 7.83 -1.58
C TYR A 354 -6.28 7.80 -1.89
N ASN A 355 -5.86 7.06 -2.91
CA ASN A 355 -4.45 6.98 -3.28
C ASN A 355 -3.91 8.32 -3.77
N THR A 356 -4.68 9.03 -4.59
CA THR A 356 -4.30 10.36 -5.10
C THR A 356 -4.17 11.38 -3.95
N ASP A 357 -5.06 11.31 -2.96
CA ASP A 357 -4.99 12.14 -1.75
C ASP A 357 -3.79 11.77 -0.87
N ARG A 358 -3.56 10.48 -0.67
CA ARG A 358 -2.50 9.96 0.21
C ARG A 358 -1.10 10.15 -0.36
N HIS A 359 -0.92 9.91 -1.66
CA HIS A 359 0.40 9.83 -2.30
C HIS A 359 0.78 11.07 -3.10
N GLY A 360 -0.18 11.93 -3.44
CA GLY A 360 0.05 13.24 -4.05
C GLY A 360 0.47 14.29 -3.03
N SER A 361 0.62 15.54 -3.50
CA SER A 361 1.16 16.64 -2.70
C SER A 361 0.13 17.53 -2.01
N ARG A 362 -1.14 17.14 -1.95
CA ARG A 362 -2.18 17.90 -1.23
C ARG A 362 -1.78 18.21 0.21
N HIS A 363 -1.19 17.25 0.90
CA HIS A 363 -0.71 17.38 2.28
C HIS A 363 0.76 17.77 2.37
N GLY A 364 1.34 18.27 1.27
CA GLY A 364 2.76 18.60 1.16
C GLY A 364 3.60 17.44 0.62
N GLY A 365 4.92 17.63 0.62
CA GLY A 365 5.89 16.67 0.07
C GLY A 365 6.18 16.92 -1.42
N PRO A 366 7.29 16.36 -1.94
CA PRO A 366 7.81 16.70 -3.26
C PRO A 366 7.18 15.85 -4.41
N ILE A 367 6.32 14.87 -4.10
CA ILE A 367 5.68 14.02 -5.10
C ILE A 367 4.27 14.54 -5.35
N SER A 368 4.03 15.10 -6.52
CA SER A 368 2.70 15.53 -6.97
C SER A 368 1.93 14.36 -7.58
N GLY A 369 0.59 14.38 -7.53
CA GLY A 369 -0.23 13.24 -7.92
C GLY A 369 -1.36 13.56 -8.87
N VAL A 370 -1.73 12.60 -9.72
CA VAL A 370 -2.92 12.62 -10.57
C VAL A 370 -3.52 11.23 -10.67
N GLN A 371 -4.84 11.12 -10.63
CA GLN A 371 -5.54 9.92 -11.03
C GLN A 371 -5.80 9.98 -12.54
N ILE A 372 -5.48 8.94 -13.27
CA ILE A 372 -5.86 8.80 -14.68
C ILE A 372 -6.92 7.70 -14.77
N GLU A 373 -8.13 8.11 -15.08
CA GLU A 373 -9.22 7.20 -15.41
C GLU A 373 -9.25 7.01 -16.92
N ALA A 374 -8.77 5.88 -17.36
CA ALA A 374 -8.69 5.55 -18.77
C ALA A 374 -10.00 4.93 -19.27
N ASN A 375 -10.55 5.42 -20.39
CA ASN A 375 -11.67 4.77 -21.06
C ASN A 375 -11.27 3.39 -21.61
N PHE A 376 -12.26 2.50 -21.84
CA PHE A 376 -11.95 1.15 -22.35
C PHE A 376 -11.51 1.17 -23.80
N THR A 377 -12.40 1.63 -24.69
CA THR A 377 -12.17 1.63 -26.14
C THR A 377 -11.04 2.56 -26.55
N GLY A 378 -10.03 2.03 -27.22
CA GLY A 378 -8.88 2.77 -27.73
C GLY A 378 -7.78 3.06 -26.70
N VAL A 379 -7.96 2.68 -25.42
CA VAL A 379 -6.92 2.75 -24.37
C VAL A 379 -6.68 1.40 -23.73
N ARG A 380 -7.73 0.73 -23.20
CA ARG A 380 -7.60 -0.50 -22.43
C ARG A 380 -8.10 -1.76 -23.15
N ASP A 381 -8.54 -1.67 -24.38
CA ASP A 381 -9.23 -2.73 -25.11
C ASP A 381 -8.30 -3.76 -25.81
N GLY A 382 -6.98 -3.61 -25.69
CA GLY A 382 -6.03 -4.61 -26.20
C GLY A 382 -4.61 -4.08 -26.38
N GLN A 383 -3.69 -4.98 -26.72
CA GLN A 383 -2.25 -4.73 -26.78
C GLN A 383 -1.88 -3.50 -27.62
N ALA A 384 -2.43 -3.37 -28.84
CA ALA A 384 -2.13 -2.23 -29.71
C ALA A 384 -2.57 -0.88 -29.09
N SER A 385 -3.71 -0.86 -28.39
CA SER A 385 -4.18 0.34 -27.68
C SER A 385 -3.31 0.64 -26.47
N TRP A 386 -2.87 -0.38 -25.72
CA TRP A 386 -1.96 -0.22 -24.60
C TRP A 386 -0.62 0.37 -25.03
N GLU A 387 -0.01 -0.15 -26.11
CA GLU A 387 1.25 0.34 -26.65
C GLU A 387 1.13 1.77 -27.17
N ARG A 388 0.04 2.09 -27.88
CA ARG A 388 -0.23 3.45 -28.36
C ARG A 388 -0.38 4.44 -27.20
N PHE A 389 -1.17 4.10 -26.18
CA PHE A 389 -1.34 4.94 -25.00
C PHE A 389 -0.04 5.08 -24.21
N ALA A 390 0.71 3.99 -24.03
CA ALA A 390 2.00 4.02 -23.34
C ALA A 390 3.02 4.90 -24.06
N GLY A 391 3.08 4.85 -25.39
CA GLY A 391 3.92 5.72 -26.20
C GLY A 391 3.55 7.20 -26.04
N ALA A 392 2.25 7.52 -26.10
CA ALA A 392 1.75 8.86 -25.84
C ALA A 392 2.10 9.33 -24.41
N LEU A 393 1.93 8.46 -23.42
CA LEU A 393 2.25 8.79 -22.02
C LEU A 393 3.73 9.15 -21.82
N VAL A 394 4.66 8.49 -22.53
CA VAL A 394 6.10 8.85 -22.51
C VAL A 394 6.28 10.30 -22.97
N THR A 395 5.72 10.67 -24.12
CA THR A 395 5.79 12.02 -24.67
C THR A 395 5.15 13.05 -23.72
N VAL A 396 3.92 12.79 -23.32
CA VAL A 396 3.12 13.67 -22.45
C VAL A 396 3.82 13.94 -21.12
N ILE A 397 4.34 12.92 -20.46
CA ILE A 397 5.01 13.10 -19.16
C ILE A 397 6.34 13.88 -19.34
N ALA A 398 7.09 13.58 -20.41
CA ALA A 398 8.34 14.32 -20.67
C ALA A 398 8.08 15.83 -20.90
N GLU A 399 7.08 16.17 -21.70
CA GLU A 399 6.72 17.55 -21.98
C GLU A 399 6.13 18.27 -20.74
N TYR A 400 5.22 17.58 -20.01
CA TYR A 400 4.61 18.13 -18.81
C TYR A 400 5.64 18.40 -17.72
N MET A 401 6.54 17.46 -17.46
CA MET A 401 7.60 17.65 -16.47
C MET A 401 8.61 18.72 -16.90
N ALA A 402 8.92 18.81 -18.20
CA ALA A 402 9.80 19.87 -18.71
C ALA A 402 9.18 21.27 -18.57
N ALA A 403 7.85 21.38 -18.72
CA ALA A 403 7.15 22.66 -18.59
C ALA A 403 6.94 23.11 -17.14
N HIS A 404 6.73 22.18 -16.22
CA HIS A 404 6.20 22.50 -14.89
C HIS A 404 7.08 22.04 -13.73
N ALA A 405 7.93 21.02 -13.87
CA ALA A 405 8.82 20.62 -12.80
C ALA A 405 9.99 21.60 -12.66
N PRO A 406 10.42 21.90 -11.42
CA PRO A 406 11.61 22.73 -11.23
C PRO A 406 12.80 22.02 -11.88
N SER A 407 13.54 22.75 -12.75
CA SER A 407 14.84 22.26 -13.22
C SER A 407 15.68 21.88 -12.01
N PRO A 408 16.36 20.72 -12.00
CA PRO A 408 17.25 20.39 -10.91
C PRO A 408 18.23 21.55 -10.77
N ALA A 409 18.11 22.29 -9.66
CA ALA A 409 19.03 23.38 -9.37
C ALA A 409 20.43 22.79 -9.46
N SER A 410 21.28 23.41 -10.30
CA SER A 410 22.69 23.05 -10.44
C SER A 410 23.36 23.14 -9.07
N THR A 411 23.27 22.09 -8.26
CA THR A 411 24.01 21.93 -7.00
C THR A 411 25.45 21.53 -7.30
N ARG A 412 26.10 22.20 -8.27
CA ARG A 412 27.53 22.22 -8.28
C ARG A 412 27.96 23.21 -7.18
N ARG A 413 28.17 22.70 -5.97
CA ARG A 413 29.00 23.41 -4.98
C ARG A 413 30.29 23.83 -5.71
N PRO A 414 30.68 25.11 -5.72
CA PRO A 414 31.98 25.48 -6.24
C PRO A 414 33.03 24.75 -5.41
N VAL A 415 33.85 23.97 -6.08
CA VAL A 415 35.06 23.40 -5.48
C VAL A 415 35.92 24.62 -5.08
N PRO A 416 36.32 24.77 -3.79
CA PRO A 416 37.21 25.85 -3.43
C PRO A 416 38.50 25.69 -4.25
N ALA A 417 38.86 26.75 -4.97
CA ALA A 417 40.15 26.83 -5.64
C ALA A 417 41.24 26.63 -4.58
N THR A 418 42.01 25.56 -4.70
CA THR A 418 43.27 25.43 -3.96
C THR A 418 44.16 26.56 -4.41
N ALA A 419 44.44 27.50 -3.50
CA ALA A 419 45.43 28.56 -3.70
C ALA A 419 46.84 27.95 -3.84
N PRO A 420 47.75 28.58 -4.62
CA PRO A 420 49.07 28.09 -4.94
C PRO A 420 50.03 28.02 -3.75
#